data_08883c8de211796c5423614a7e13e41d
#
_entry.id   08883c8de211796c5423614a7e13e41d
#
_cell.length_a   1.000
_cell.length_b   1.000
_cell.length_c   1.000
_cell.angle_alpha   90.00
_cell.angle_beta   90.00
_cell.angle_gamma   90.00
#
_symmetry.space_group_name_H-M   'P 1'
#
loop_
_entity.id
_entity.type
_entity.pdbx_description
1 polymer ?
#
loop_
_entity_poly.entity_id
_entity_poly.type
_entity_poly.pdbx_seq_one_letter_code
_entity_poly.pdbx_strand_id
1 'polypeptide(L)'
;MQLWTRIRRYPRLGLILLAFIAFVALGLPDGLLGVGWPAIRAGFGLPLDALGLLLTSSVAGYMTSTFLSGFLLARVGVGRILAVSCTLTGLALLGYTFVPAWGLLVALGVFSGLGAGAIDAGLNTYVATHFGEGLMQWLHACWGVGITLGPLIMTFGLSALNTWRFGYRVVGGFQLLLGAGFALTLAAWSQVPATAAADAPQRLTDYRTPLGATLRRPAVWLSVLLFFLYVGAEGGLGTWTYSLLTEARGVDPTLAGFFAGSYWFTFTLGRVAAGVVARRVGVNKLVLGGLVGALLGTGLLLWNPGELANVAAVAVIGVSIAPIFPALMSGTRTRVGDRYAANTIGMQMTATGLGMAAIPSLMGVLARQFSLEVIPLCLLAIYVGLLAIYTLTLRGPGATVAA
;
A
#
# COMPACT_ATOMS: atom_id res chain seq x y z
N MET A 1 4.97 33.12 11.24
CA MET A 1 3.84 34.05 11.05
C MET A 1 3.42 34.18 9.58
N GLN A 2 4.33 34.29 8.61
CA GLN A 2 3.99 34.43 7.17
C GLN A 2 3.31 33.20 6.53
N LEU A 3 3.55 31.98 7.00
CA LEU A 3 2.89 30.76 6.50
C LEU A 3 1.40 30.73 6.88
N TRP A 4 1.06 31.12 8.11
CA TRP A 4 -0.31 31.21 8.61
C TRP A 4 -1.17 32.24 7.90
N THR A 5 -0.59 33.37 7.51
CA THR A 5 -1.28 34.40 6.72
C THR A 5 -1.53 33.99 5.28
N ARG A 6 -0.62 33.20 4.66
CA ARG A 6 -0.81 32.61 3.33
C ARG A 6 -1.91 31.54 3.33
N ILE A 7 -1.97 30.68 4.34
CA ILE A 7 -2.99 29.60 4.43
C ILE A 7 -4.40 30.21 4.55
N ARG A 8 -4.57 31.30 5.29
CA ARG A 8 -5.86 32.04 5.34
C ARG A 8 -6.25 32.68 4.01
N ARG A 9 -5.27 33.08 3.21
CA ARG A 9 -5.51 33.71 1.89
C ARG A 9 -5.81 32.71 0.77
N TYR A 10 -5.42 31.43 0.96
CA TYR A 10 -5.64 30.35 0.01
C TYR A 10 -6.16 29.10 0.74
N PRO A 11 -7.46 29.03 1.04
CA PRO A 11 -8.03 27.88 1.76
C PRO A 11 -7.77 26.54 1.08
N ARG A 12 -7.62 26.54 -0.25
CA ARG A 12 -7.23 25.34 -1.03
C ARG A 12 -5.86 24.78 -0.65
N LEU A 13 -4.87 25.63 -0.36
CA LEU A 13 -3.53 25.17 0.03
C LEU A 13 -3.56 24.45 1.37
N GLY A 14 -4.32 24.95 2.35
CA GLY A 14 -4.49 24.31 3.65
C GLY A 14 -5.13 22.93 3.54
N LEU A 15 -6.14 22.76 2.67
CA LEU A 15 -6.79 21.47 2.44
C LEU A 15 -5.86 20.47 1.73
N ILE A 16 -5.05 20.91 0.77
CA ILE A 16 -4.05 20.08 0.09
C ILE A 16 -3.00 19.60 1.09
N LEU A 17 -2.47 20.50 1.93
CA LEU A 17 -1.50 20.13 2.96
C LEU A 17 -2.09 19.12 3.96
N LEU A 18 -3.33 19.32 4.39
CA LEU A 18 -4.01 18.40 5.30
C LEU A 18 -4.23 17.03 4.63
N ALA A 19 -4.57 17.00 3.33
CA ALA A 19 -4.69 15.77 2.56
C ALA A 19 -3.34 15.02 2.46
N PHE A 20 -2.26 15.73 2.20
CA PHE A 20 -0.90 15.14 2.12
C PHE A 20 -0.45 14.58 3.46
N ILE A 21 -0.68 15.32 4.55
CA ILE A 21 -0.37 14.87 5.91
C ILE A 21 -1.20 13.62 6.26
N ALA A 22 -2.47 13.57 5.84
CA ALA A 22 -3.32 12.41 6.06
C ALA A 22 -2.85 11.18 5.26
N PHE A 23 -2.29 11.35 4.07
CA PHE A 23 -1.68 10.24 3.32
C PHE A 23 -0.36 9.75 3.94
N VAL A 24 0.45 10.65 4.52
CA VAL A 24 1.58 10.23 5.37
C VAL A 24 1.06 9.38 6.53
N ALA A 25 0.03 9.86 7.23
CA ALA A 25 -0.56 9.15 8.37
C ALA A 25 -1.19 7.80 7.97
N LEU A 26 -1.69 7.68 6.74
CA LEU A 26 -2.24 6.44 6.20
C LEU A 26 -1.16 5.37 5.99
N GLY A 27 0.04 5.76 5.56
CA GLY A 27 1.16 4.83 5.35
C GLY A 27 1.86 4.38 6.64
N LEU A 28 1.78 5.15 7.72
CA LEU A 28 2.50 4.84 8.97
C LEU A 28 2.16 3.47 9.57
N PRO A 29 0.88 3.06 9.72
CA PRO A 29 0.52 1.77 10.32
C PRO A 29 1.07 0.57 9.55
N ASP A 30 1.08 0.64 8.22
CA ASP A 30 1.58 -0.43 7.35
C ASP A 30 3.07 -0.69 7.61
N GLY A 31 3.86 0.37 7.83
CA GLY A 31 5.27 0.28 8.18
C GLY A 31 5.54 -0.20 9.60
N LEU A 32 4.65 0.06 10.57
CA LEU A 32 4.83 -0.36 11.96
C LEU A 32 4.78 -1.86 12.13
N LEU A 33 3.86 -2.54 11.44
CA LEU A 33 3.44 -3.89 11.75
C LEU A 33 4.57 -4.92 11.56
N GLY A 34 5.30 -4.84 10.44
CA GLY A 34 6.37 -5.80 10.14
C GLY A 34 7.49 -5.79 11.20
N VAL A 35 7.92 -4.60 11.64
CA VAL A 35 8.93 -4.44 12.68
C VAL A 35 8.38 -4.77 14.08
N GLY A 36 7.12 -4.42 14.34
CA GLY A 36 6.47 -4.67 15.62
C GLY A 36 6.08 -6.13 15.87
N TRP A 37 5.91 -6.94 14.81
CA TRP A 37 5.33 -8.26 14.90
C TRP A 37 6.02 -9.21 15.87
N PRO A 38 7.36 -9.38 15.88
CA PRO A 38 8.02 -10.25 16.84
C PRO A 38 7.70 -9.90 18.30
N ALA A 39 7.68 -8.62 18.64
CA ALA A 39 7.38 -8.15 20.00
C ALA A 39 5.87 -8.28 20.33
N ILE A 40 4.98 -8.04 19.38
CA ILE A 40 3.53 -8.22 19.54
C ILE A 40 3.22 -9.69 19.79
N ARG A 41 3.70 -10.61 18.94
CA ARG A 41 3.43 -12.04 19.07
C ARG A 41 4.01 -12.62 20.36
N ALA A 42 5.19 -12.18 20.77
CA ALA A 42 5.80 -12.59 22.05
C ALA A 42 4.93 -12.14 23.24
N GLY A 43 4.40 -10.90 23.20
CA GLY A 43 3.55 -10.36 24.26
C GLY A 43 2.21 -11.09 24.42
N PHE A 44 1.69 -11.74 23.36
CA PHE A 44 0.45 -12.53 23.40
C PHE A 44 0.67 -14.05 23.36
N GLY A 45 1.93 -14.53 23.32
CA GLY A 45 2.25 -15.95 23.22
C GLY A 45 1.78 -16.61 21.92
N LEU A 46 1.89 -15.91 20.77
CA LEU A 46 1.31 -16.33 19.50
C LEU A 46 2.33 -17.01 18.59
N PRO A 47 1.87 -17.92 17.72
CA PRO A 47 2.70 -18.45 16.64
C PRO A 47 2.94 -17.39 15.55
N LEU A 48 3.94 -17.63 14.70
CA LEU A 48 4.39 -16.70 13.67
C LEU A 48 3.27 -16.31 12.69
N ASP A 49 2.46 -17.28 12.27
CA ASP A 49 1.39 -17.16 11.29
C ASP A 49 0.12 -16.46 11.81
N ALA A 50 0.00 -16.22 13.11
CA ALA A 50 -1.15 -15.49 13.69
C ALA A 50 -1.29 -14.08 13.10
N LEU A 51 -0.22 -13.49 12.56
CA LEU A 51 -0.24 -12.21 11.83
C LEU A 51 -1.28 -12.21 10.71
N GLY A 52 -1.47 -13.34 10.04
CA GLY A 52 -2.43 -13.48 8.94
C GLY A 52 -3.86 -13.11 9.33
N LEU A 53 -4.29 -13.37 10.57
CA LEU A 53 -5.60 -12.97 11.07
C LEU A 53 -5.74 -11.44 11.13
N LEU A 54 -4.70 -10.74 11.60
CA LEU A 54 -4.73 -9.29 11.68
C LEU A 54 -4.72 -8.64 10.29
N LEU A 55 -3.88 -9.15 9.38
CA LEU A 55 -3.85 -8.68 7.99
C LEU A 55 -5.20 -8.88 7.32
N THR A 56 -5.79 -10.07 7.45
CA THR A 56 -7.09 -10.38 6.86
C THR A 56 -8.20 -9.49 7.43
N SER A 57 -8.21 -9.27 8.75
CA SER A 57 -9.22 -8.41 9.40
C SER A 57 -9.10 -6.95 8.95
N SER A 58 -7.89 -6.43 8.87
CA SER A 58 -7.63 -5.05 8.42
C SER A 58 -8.01 -4.87 6.94
N VAL A 59 -7.63 -5.82 6.07
CA VAL A 59 -8.00 -5.79 4.65
C VAL A 59 -9.51 -5.93 4.47
N ALA A 60 -10.19 -6.77 5.23
CA ALA A 60 -11.65 -6.88 5.17
C ALA A 60 -12.33 -5.54 5.50
N GLY A 61 -11.87 -4.86 6.55
CA GLY A 61 -12.34 -3.51 6.88
C GLY A 61 -12.07 -2.50 5.77
N TYR A 62 -10.84 -2.48 5.25
CA TYR A 62 -10.41 -1.59 4.17
C TYR A 62 -11.28 -1.78 2.91
N MET A 63 -11.44 -3.01 2.44
CA MET A 63 -12.26 -3.31 1.26
C MET A 63 -13.72 -2.95 1.46
N THR A 64 -14.27 -3.18 2.65
CA THR A 64 -15.66 -2.84 2.98
C THR A 64 -15.88 -1.34 2.87
N SER A 65 -15.04 -0.52 3.49
CA SER A 65 -15.20 0.94 3.45
C SER A 65 -14.92 1.51 2.07
N THR A 66 -13.92 0.99 1.35
CA THR A 66 -13.62 1.40 -0.03
C THR A 66 -14.78 1.09 -0.96
N PHE A 67 -15.41 -0.08 -0.83
CA PHE A 67 -16.60 -0.46 -1.60
C PHE A 67 -17.78 0.48 -1.32
N LEU A 68 -17.99 0.84 -0.06
CA LEU A 68 -19.09 1.73 0.36
C LEU A 68 -18.77 3.21 0.14
N SER A 69 -17.53 3.56 -0.19
CA SER A 69 -17.04 4.95 -0.22
C SER A 69 -17.86 5.86 -1.12
N GLY A 70 -18.21 5.43 -2.33
CA GLY A 70 -19.00 6.23 -3.27
C GLY A 70 -20.36 6.64 -2.71
N PHE A 71 -21.04 5.69 -2.04
CA PHE A 71 -22.33 5.95 -1.38
C PHE A 71 -22.19 6.88 -0.17
N LEU A 72 -21.18 6.64 0.66
CA LEU A 72 -20.92 7.44 1.85
C LEU A 72 -20.51 8.87 1.49
N LEU A 73 -19.61 9.04 0.51
CA LEU A 73 -19.16 10.36 0.03
C LEU A 73 -20.32 11.20 -0.51
N ALA A 74 -21.24 10.58 -1.25
CA ALA A 74 -22.42 11.28 -1.79
C ALA A 74 -23.39 11.75 -0.71
N ARG A 75 -23.52 11.03 0.42
CA ARG A 75 -24.47 11.37 1.50
C ARG A 75 -23.88 12.22 2.61
N VAL A 76 -22.66 11.94 3.01
CA VAL A 76 -22.04 12.52 4.22
C VAL A 76 -21.09 13.66 3.86
N GLY A 77 -20.49 13.62 2.67
CA GLY A 77 -19.47 14.55 2.20
C GLY A 77 -18.07 14.20 2.67
N VAL A 78 -17.06 14.61 1.88
CA VAL A 78 -15.65 14.22 2.05
C VAL A 78 -15.12 14.61 3.44
N GLY A 79 -15.30 15.84 3.88
CA GLY A 79 -14.73 16.34 5.15
C GLY A 79 -15.19 15.54 6.38
N ARG A 80 -16.49 15.20 6.45
CA ARG A 80 -17.04 14.42 7.57
C ARG A 80 -16.53 12.98 7.56
N ILE A 81 -16.45 12.37 6.38
CA ILE A 81 -15.89 11.02 6.23
C ILE A 81 -14.46 11.00 6.71
N LEU A 82 -13.62 11.95 6.28
CA LEU A 82 -12.22 12.02 6.69
C LEU A 82 -12.07 12.22 8.21
N ALA A 83 -12.88 13.11 8.81
CA ALA A 83 -12.87 13.34 10.25
C ALA A 83 -13.22 12.07 11.03
N VAL A 84 -14.31 11.38 10.65
CA VAL A 84 -14.75 10.15 11.32
C VAL A 84 -13.74 9.03 11.10
N SER A 85 -13.22 8.87 9.89
CA SER A 85 -12.32 7.79 9.55
C SER A 85 -10.94 7.92 10.20
N CYS A 86 -10.35 9.13 10.25
CA CYS A 86 -9.11 9.37 10.99
C CYS A 86 -9.32 9.13 12.50
N THR A 87 -10.46 9.54 13.05
CA THR A 87 -10.79 9.28 14.46
C THR A 87 -10.93 7.78 14.71
N LEU A 88 -11.65 7.04 13.85
CA LEU A 88 -11.84 5.61 13.95
C LEU A 88 -10.52 4.85 13.90
N THR A 89 -9.67 5.17 12.90
CA THR A 89 -8.32 4.58 12.78
C THR A 89 -7.48 4.91 14.02
N GLY A 90 -7.48 6.16 14.46
CA GLY A 90 -6.74 6.60 15.64
C GLY A 90 -7.15 5.86 16.91
N LEU A 91 -8.46 5.73 17.16
CA LEU A 91 -8.99 4.98 18.31
C LEU A 91 -8.65 3.47 18.20
N ALA A 92 -8.74 2.87 17.02
CA ALA A 92 -8.39 1.47 16.82
C ALA A 92 -6.90 1.21 17.11
N LEU A 93 -5.99 2.06 16.58
CA LEU A 93 -4.56 1.94 16.81
C LEU A 93 -4.16 2.20 18.27
N LEU A 94 -4.79 3.17 18.93
CA LEU A 94 -4.62 3.35 20.38
C LEU A 94 -5.15 2.15 21.14
N GLY A 95 -6.31 1.63 20.74
CA GLY A 95 -6.92 0.43 21.30
C GLY A 95 -5.97 -0.77 21.30
N TYR A 96 -5.17 -0.97 20.23
CA TYR A 96 -4.15 -2.03 20.18
C TYR A 96 -3.23 -2.01 21.41
N THR A 97 -2.97 -0.84 21.97
CA THR A 97 -2.03 -0.69 23.08
C THR A 97 -2.61 -1.03 24.46
N PHE A 98 -3.93 -1.19 24.55
CA PHE A 98 -4.64 -1.44 25.81
C PHE A 98 -5.31 -2.82 25.88
N VAL A 99 -5.58 -3.48 24.74
CA VAL A 99 -6.30 -4.75 24.73
C VAL A 99 -5.50 -5.86 25.39
N PRO A 100 -6.13 -6.67 26.27
CA PRO A 100 -5.47 -7.77 26.96
C PRO A 100 -5.42 -9.07 26.14
N ALA A 101 -6.18 -9.17 25.05
CA ALA A 101 -6.33 -10.41 24.29
C ALA A 101 -6.16 -10.17 22.78
N TRP A 102 -5.50 -11.14 22.13
CA TRP A 102 -5.23 -11.10 20.68
C TRP A 102 -6.50 -10.94 19.85
N GLY A 103 -7.59 -11.67 20.15
CA GLY A 103 -8.85 -11.56 19.42
C GLY A 103 -9.44 -10.16 19.39
N LEU A 104 -9.25 -9.37 20.47
CA LEU A 104 -9.68 -7.97 20.51
C LEU A 104 -8.82 -7.09 19.61
N LEU A 105 -7.49 -7.36 19.54
CA LEU A 105 -6.59 -6.66 18.64
C LEU A 105 -6.97 -6.92 17.18
N VAL A 106 -7.27 -8.17 16.82
CA VAL A 106 -7.76 -8.57 15.50
C VAL A 106 -9.10 -7.88 15.17
N ALA A 107 -10.04 -7.82 16.13
CA ALA A 107 -11.30 -7.09 15.94
C ALA A 107 -11.08 -5.59 15.69
N LEU A 108 -10.16 -4.96 16.43
CA LEU A 108 -9.77 -3.57 16.18
C LEU A 108 -9.09 -3.39 14.82
N GLY A 109 -8.47 -4.44 14.27
CA GLY A 109 -7.95 -4.45 12.89
C GLY A 109 -9.01 -4.13 11.85
N VAL A 110 -10.24 -4.64 12.01
CA VAL A 110 -11.36 -4.32 11.12
C VAL A 110 -11.66 -2.81 11.15
N PHE A 111 -11.71 -2.21 12.34
CA PHE A 111 -11.99 -0.78 12.48
C PHE A 111 -10.85 0.10 11.95
N SER A 112 -9.60 -0.31 12.18
CA SER A 112 -8.43 0.37 11.58
C SER A 112 -8.51 0.33 10.05
N GLY A 113 -8.83 -0.83 9.49
CA GLY A 113 -9.00 -1.01 8.06
C GLY A 113 -10.18 -0.22 7.48
N LEU A 114 -11.35 -0.20 8.16
CA LEU A 114 -12.50 0.61 7.76
C LEU A 114 -12.14 2.09 7.66
N GLY A 115 -11.42 2.61 8.65
CA GLY A 115 -10.98 3.99 8.64
C GLY A 115 -9.96 4.26 7.53
N ALA A 116 -8.95 3.41 7.38
CA ALA A 116 -7.92 3.55 6.36
C ALA A 116 -8.50 3.54 4.93
N GLY A 117 -9.39 2.60 4.61
CA GLY A 117 -10.01 2.53 3.29
C GLY A 117 -10.92 3.72 2.97
N ALA A 118 -11.60 4.29 3.96
CA ALA A 118 -12.42 5.47 3.76
C ALA A 118 -11.57 6.76 3.62
N ILE A 119 -10.43 6.86 4.32
CA ILE A 119 -9.45 7.95 4.12
C ILE A 119 -8.90 7.89 2.70
N ASP A 120 -8.44 6.71 2.28
CA ASP A 120 -7.84 6.50 0.98
C ASP A 120 -8.83 6.84 -0.15
N ALA A 121 -9.99 6.20 -0.16
CA ALA A 121 -11.03 6.45 -1.16
C ALA A 121 -11.52 7.91 -1.16
N GLY A 122 -11.68 8.51 0.02
CA GLY A 122 -12.14 9.90 0.17
C GLY A 122 -11.16 10.91 -0.41
N LEU A 123 -9.88 10.79 -0.08
CA LEU A 123 -8.85 11.70 -0.56
C LEU A 123 -8.53 11.49 -2.04
N ASN A 124 -8.45 10.24 -2.51
CA ASN A 124 -8.30 9.96 -3.93
C ASN A 124 -9.44 10.56 -4.77
N THR A 125 -10.69 10.37 -4.33
CA THR A 125 -11.86 10.96 -5.00
C THR A 125 -11.80 12.47 -4.98
N TYR A 126 -11.46 13.08 -3.84
CA TYR A 126 -11.38 14.53 -3.71
C TYR A 126 -10.29 15.13 -4.62
N VAL A 127 -9.09 14.55 -4.63
CA VAL A 127 -7.98 15.03 -5.45
C VAL A 127 -8.27 14.81 -6.93
N ALA A 128 -8.81 13.67 -7.31
CA ALA A 128 -9.19 13.38 -8.71
C ALA A 128 -10.27 14.34 -9.25
N THR A 129 -11.19 14.80 -8.38
CA THR A 129 -12.31 15.66 -8.78
C THR A 129 -11.93 17.13 -8.86
N HIS A 130 -11.00 17.58 -8.01
CA HIS A 130 -10.72 19.01 -7.83
C HIS A 130 -9.33 19.45 -8.32
N PHE A 131 -8.43 18.50 -8.59
CA PHE A 131 -7.05 18.78 -8.98
C PHE A 131 -6.59 17.86 -10.11
N GLY A 132 -5.47 18.18 -10.73
CA GLY A 132 -4.92 17.40 -11.84
C GLY A 132 -4.08 16.20 -11.38
N GLU A 133 -3.68 15.36 -12.37
CA GLU A 133 -2.91 14.14 -12.17
C GLU A 133 -1.60 14.34 -11.38
N GLY A 134 -0.94 15.49 -11.51
CA GLY A 134 0.30 15.78 -10.81
C GLY A 134 0.14 15.78 -9.28
N LEU A 135 -0.99 16.31 -8.77
CA LEU A 135 -1.25 16.35 -7.33
C LEU A 135 -1.56 14.94 -6.77
N MET A 136 -2.18 14.08 -7.59
CA MET A 136 -2.42 12.68 -7.25
C MET A 136 -1.10 11.92 -7.03
N GLN A 137 -0.09 12.15 -7.87
CA GLN A 137 1.22 11.51 -7.71
C GLN A 137 1.90 11.96 -6.41
N TRP A 138 1.81 13.24 -6.05
CA TRP A 138 2.34 13.74 -4.78
C TRP A 138 1.59 13.17 -3.57
N LEU A 139 0.28 12.98 -3.69
CA LEU A 139 -0.51 12.34 -2.64
C LEU A 139 0.02 10.93 -2.33
N HIS A 140 0.20 10.11 -3.37
CA HIS A 140 0.76 8.75 -3.20
C HIS A 140 2.23 8.74 -2.76
N ALA A 141 3.03 9.75 -3.14
CA ALA A 141 4.38 9.90 -2.61
C ALA A 141 4.38 10.16 -1.09
N CYS A 142 3.40 10.90 -0.58
CA CYS A 142 3.23 11.12 0.85
C CYS A 142 2.91 9.81 1.61
N TRP A 143 2.13 8.89 1.04
CA TRP A 143 1.96 7.55 1.60
C TRP A 143 3.30 6.81 1.70
N GLY A 144 4.14 6.91 0.66
CA GLY A 144 5.48 6.35 0.66
C GLY A 144 6.38 6.90 1.78
N VAL A 145 6.26 8.19 2.10
CA VAL A 145 6.93 8.77 3.27
C VAL A 145 6.44 8.14 4.56
N GLY A 146 5.12 7.99 4.72
CA GLY A 146 4.52 7.39 5.90
C GLY A 146 4.99 5.96 6.15
N ILE A 147 4.89 5.10 5.13
CA ILE A 147 5.29 3.69 5.27
C ILE A 147 6.81 3.53 5.50
N THR A 148 7.62 4.48 5.04
CA THR A 148 9.06 4.54 5.33
C THR A 148 9.35 4.93 6.79
N LEU A 149 8.59 5.87 7.34
CA LEU A 149 8.78 6.33 8.72
C LEU A 149 8.26 5.33 9.75
N GLY A 150 7.28 4.49 9.40
CA GLY A 150 6.71 3.48 10.28
C GLY A 150 7.75 2.58 10.95
N PRO A 151 8.62 1.88 10.19
CA PRO A 151 9.68 1.04 10.75
C PRO A 151 10.59 1.80 11.71
N LEU A 152 10.94 3.05 11.40
CA LEU A 152 11.83 3.88 12.23
C LEU A 152 11.17 4.22 13.58
N ILE A 153 9.88 4.61 13.57
CA ILE A 153 9.11 4.89 14.79
C ILE A 153 9.00 3.63 15.64
N MET A 154 8.71 2.47 15.03
CA MET A 154 8.61 1.21 15.76
C MET A 154 9.96 0.77 16.31
N THR A 155 11.03 0.85 15.53
CA THR A 155 12.39 0.55 15.97
C THR A 155 12.79 1.40 17.17
N PHE A 156 12.52 2.72 17.13
CA PHE A 156 12.77 3.60 18.27
C PHE A 156 11.98 3.14 19.52
N GLY A 157 10.69 2.80 19.36
CA GLY A 157 9.87 2.30 20.46
C GLY A 157 10.41 1.00 21.07
N LEU A 158 10.93 0.10 20.24
CA LEU A 158 11.50 -1.17 20.69
C LEU A 158 12.89 -1.00 21.32
N SER A 159 13.79 -0.23 20.69
CA SER A 159 15.18 -0.09 21.14
C SER A 159 15.33 0.86 22.32
N ALA A 160 14.67 2.02 22.32
CA ALA A 160 14.82 3.04 23.35
C ALA A 160 13.83 2.90 24.52
N LEU A 161 12.61 2.42 24.26
CA LEU A 161 11.52 2.35 25.25
C LEU A 161 11.09 0.91 25.58
N ASN A 162 11.68 -0.05 24.92
CA ASN A 162 11.42 -1.48 25.09
C ASN A 162 9.93 -1.85 24.97
N THR A 163 9.18 -1.17 24.07
CA THR A 163 7.76 -1.42 23.86
C THR A 163 7.29 -1.10 22.43
N TRP A 164 6.63 -2.07 21.81
CA TRP A 164 5.95 -1.89 20.51
C TRP A 164 4.73 -0.94 20.61
N ARG A 165 4.14 -0.80 21.81
CA ARG A 165 2.98 0.06 22.03
C ARG A 165 3.24 1.52 21.76
N PHE A 166 4.50 1.97 21.87
CA PHE A 166 4.88 3.35 21.58
C PHE A 166 4.55 3.73 20.12
N GLY A 167 4.93 2.90 19.16
CA GLY A 167 4.67 3.18 17.74
C GLY A 167 3.17 3.41 17.47
N TYR A 168 2.32 2.52 17.97
CA TYR A 168 0.86 2.65 17.80
C TYR A 168 0.26 3.82 18.56
N ARG A 169 0.81 4.22 19.73
CA ARG A 169 0.38 5.42 20.45
C ARG A 169 0.69 6.69 19.68
N VAL A 170 1.89 6.80 19.12
CA VAL A 170 2.31 7.95 18.31
C VAL A 170 1.41 8.07 17.07
N VAL A 171 1.26 6.98 16.32
CA VAL A 171 0.49 7.01 15.07
C VAL A 171 -1.01 7.17 15.35
N GLY A 172 -1.55 6.49 16.37
CA GLY A 172 -2.95 6.64 16.78
C GLY A 172 -3.27 8.06 17.25
N GLY A 173 -2.38 8.66 18.06
CA GLY A 173 -2.50 10.06 18.49
C GLY A 173 -2.44 11.03 17.30
N PHE A 174 -1.55 10.78 16.35
CA PHE A 174 -1.45 11.58 15.12
C PHE A 174 -2.72 11.50 14.27
N GLN A 175 -3.30 10.31 14.14
CA GLN A 175 -4.59 10.12 13.45
C GLN A 175 -5.74 10.87 14.15
N LEU A 176 -5.78 10.90 15.49
CA LEU A 176 -6.78 11.67 16.22
C LEU A 176 -6.63 13.20 16.01
N LEU A 177 -5.38 13.69 15.98
CA LEU A 177 -5.12 15.09 15.66
C LEU A 177 -5.57 15.44 14.24
N LEU A 178 -5.39 14.55 13.28
CA LEU A 178 -5.91 14.70 11.91
C LEU A 178 -7.44 14.68 11.89
N GLY A 179 -8.07 13.76 12.62
CA GLY A 179 -9.52 13.72 12.76
C GLY A 179 -10.09 15.05 13.29
N ALA A 180 -9.45 15.63 14.30
CA ALA A 180 -9.80 16.96 14.81
C ALA A 180 -9.55 18.06 13.76
N GLY A 181 -8.42 18.00 13.03
CA GLY A 181 -8.12 18.93 11.93
C GLY A 181 -9.17 18.90 10.82
N PHE A 182 -9.62 17.72 10.41
CA PHE A 182 -10.71 17.57 9.44
C PHE A 182 -12.04 18.07 10.01
N ALA A 183 -12.34 17.81 11.28
CA ALA A 183 -13.55 18.30 11.93
C ALA A 183 -13.59 19.83 12.01
N LEU A 184 -12.47 20.48 12.30
CA LEU A 184 -12.36 21.95 12.34
C LEU A 184 -12.43 22.59 10.93
N THR A 185 -12.15 21.84 9.89
CA THR A 185 -12.14 22.35 8.50
C THR A 185 -13.35 21.91 7.67
N LEU A 186 -14.37 21.31 8.26
CA LEU A 186 -15.54 20.75 7.56
C LEU A 186 -16.18 21.69 6.54
N ALA A 187 -16.37 22.95 6.90
CA ALA A 187 -16.98 23.96 6.04
C ALA A 187 -16.16 24.26 4.78
N ALA A 188 -14.83 24.12 4.86
CA ALA A 188 -13.95 24.38 3.73
C ALA A 188 -13.98 23.25 2.67
N TRP A 189 -14.25 22.01 3.09
CA TRP A 189 -14.33 20.85 2.19
C TRP A 189 -15.56 20.87 1.28
N SER A 190 -16.64 21.52 1.71
CA SER A 190 -17.90 21.66 0.95
C SER A 190 -17.90 22.81 -0.06
N GLN A 191 -16.96 23.77 0.07
CA GLN A 191 -16.96 25.01 -0.70
C GLN A 191 -16.10 24.96 -1.97
N VAL A 192 -15.38 23.86 -2.22
CA VAL A 192 -14.51 23.74 -3.40
C VAL A 192 -15.35 23.25 -4.59
N PRO A 193 -15.60 24.06 -5.62
CA PRO A 193 -16.32 23.63 -6.82
C PRO A 193 -15.53 22.53 -7.51
N ALA A 194 -16.22 21.49 -8.00
CA ALA A 194 -15.62 20.52 -8.90
C ALA A 194 -15.16 21.25 -10.16
N THR A 195 -13.88 21.19 -10.50
CA THR A 195 -13.41 21.63 -11.80
C THR A 195 -14.00 20.66 -12.81
N ALA A 196 -14.99 21.12 -13.59
CA ALA A 196 -15.50 20.35 -14.71
C ALA A 196 -14.31 20.05 -15.64
N ALA A 197 -13.93 18.78 -15.77
CA ALA A 197 -13.01 18.32 -16.78
C ALA A 197 -13.76 18.40 -18.13
N ALA A 198 -13.73 19.59 -18.76
CA ALA A 198 -14.52 19.89 -19.94
C ALA A 198 -14.07 19.13 -21.21
N ASP A 199 -12.89 18.49 -21.18
CA ASP A 199 -12.31 17.75 -22.32
C ASP A 199 -11.73 16.40 -21.88
N ALA A 200 -12.50 15.58 -21.16
CA ALA A 200 -12.07 14.22 -20.89
C ALA A 200 -12.29 13.34 -22.14
N PRO A 201 -11.25 12.64 -22.64
CA PRO A 201 -11.44 11.59 -23.64
C PRO A 201 -12.42 10.56 -23.08
N GLN A 202 -13.17 9.86 -23.98
CA GLN A 202 -14.19 8.85 -23.63
C GLN A 202 -13.90 8.16 -22.31
N ARG A 203 -14.74 8.42 -21.30
CA ARG A 203 -14.52 7.89 -19.93
C ARG A 203 -14.68 6.38 -20.00
N LEU A 204 -13.85 5.65 -19.26
CA LEU A 204 -13.98 4.19 -19.12
C LEU A 204 -15.39 3.78 -18.69
N THR A 205 -16.13 4.68 -18.03
CA THR A 205 -17.54 4.52 -17.60
C THR A 205 -18.55 4.54 -18.73
N ASP A 206 -18.18 4.98 -19.95
CA ASP A 206 -19.08 5.02 -21.09
C ASP A 206 -19.33 3.63 -21.69
N TYR A 207 -18.46 2.67 -21.40
CA TYR A 207 -18.62 1.27 -21.79
C TYR A 207 -19.46 0.51 -20.79
N ARG A 208 -20.76 0.33 -21.07
CA ARG A 208 -21.65 -0.53 -20.27
C ARG A 208 -21.44 -2.01 -20.61
N THR A 209 -20.26 -2.55 -20.35
CA THR A 209 -19.96 -3.96 -20.61
C THR A 209 -20.48 -4.83 -19.47
N PRO A 210 -21.32 -5.86 -19.76
CA PRO A 210 -21.75 -6.79 -18.74
C PRO A 210 -20.59 -7.49 -18.07
N LEU A 211 -20.62 -7.62 -16.73
CA LEU A 211 -19.55 -8.25 -15.96
C LEU A 211 -19.30 -9.70 -16.44
N GLY A 212 -20.35 -10.45 -16.77
CA GLY A 212 -20.21 -11.81 -17.29
C GLY A 212 -19.41 -11.92 -18.59
N ALA A 213 -19.45 -10.89 -19.47
CA ALA A 213 -18.62 -10.83 -20.67
C ALA A 213 -17.13 -10.57 -20.34
N THR A 214 -16.86 -9.78 -19.31
CA THR A 214 -15.51 -9.50 -18.80
C THR A 214 -14.91 -10.76 -18.18
N LEU A 215 -15.67 -11.48 -17.33
CA LEU A 215 -15.23 -12.69 -16.64
C LEU A 215 -14.87 -13.85 -17.59
N ARG A 216 -15.41 -13.87 -18.82
CA ARG A 216 -15.10 -14.89 -19.83
C ARG A 216 -13.78 -14.64 -20.57
N ARG A 217 -13.07 -13.54 -20.33
CA ARG A 217 -11.83 -13.19 -21.01
C ARG A 217 -10.60 -13.65 -20.22
N PRO A 218 -9.77 -14.58 -20.75
CA PRO A 218 -8.55 -15.02 -20.06
C PRO A 218 -7.57 -13.87 -19.74
N ALA A 219 -7.44 -12.90 -20.65
CA ALA A 219 -6.58 -11.73 -20.46
C ALA A 219 -6.96 -10.91 -19.19
N VAL A 220 -8.25 -10.89 -18.82
CA VAL A 220 -8.73 -10.24 -17.60
C VAL A 220 -8.18 -10.96 -16.36
N TRP A 221 -8.28 -12.29 -16.33
CA TRP A 221 -7.80 -13.09 -15.20
C TRP A 221 -6.28 -13.06 -15.06
N LEU A 222 -5.54 -13.09 -16.18
CA LEU A 222 -4.09 -12.90 -16.16
C LEU A 222 -3.73 -11.52 -15.60
N SER A 223 -4.47 -10.48 -15.99
CA SER A 223 -4.26 -9.13 -15.50
C SER A 223 -4.60 -9.00 -14.01
N VAL A 224 -5.67 -9.63 -13.54
CA VAL A 224 -6.05 -9.70 -12.12
C VAL A 224 -4.99 -10.45 -11.30
N LEU A 225 -4.51 -11.57 -11.80
CA LEU A 225 -3.48 -12.39 -11.14
C LEU A 225 -2.15 -11.63 -11.01
N LEU A 226 -1.76 -10.83 -12.01
CA LEU A 226 -0.58 -9.97 -11.92
C LEU A 226 -0.67 -9.01 -10.71
N PHE A 227 -1.82 -8.39 -10.48
CA PHE A 227 -2.00 -7.48 -9.34
C PHE A 227 -2.02 -8.21 -8.00
N PHE A 228 -2.69 -9.36 -7.94
CA PHE A 228 -2.70 -10.21 -6.75
C PHE A 228 -1.30 -10.62 -6.31
N LEU A 229 -0.52 -11.18 -7.23
CA LEU A 229 0.84 -11.65 -6.96
C LEU A 229 1.79 -10.51 -6.66
N TYR A 230 1.70 -9.41 -7.44
CA TYR A 230 2.59 -8.27 -7.27
C TYR A 230 2.43 -7.62 -5.88
N VAL A 231 1.19 -7.24 -5.51
CA VAL A 231 0.95 -6.58 -4.21
C VAL A 231 1.19 -7.54 -3.05
N GLY A 232 0.91 -8.83 -3.25
CA GLY A 232 1.25 -9.85 -2.27
C GLY A 232 2.76 -9.99 -2.03
N ALA A 233 3.59 -9.93 -3.08
CA ALA A 233 5.05 -9.94 -2.93
C ALA A 233 5.57 -8.65 -2.29
N GLU A 234 5.04 -7.49 -2.71
CA GLU A 234 5.35 -6.18 -2.11
C GLU A 234 5.08 -6.19 -0.60
N GLY A 235 3.87 -6.58 -0.20
CA GLY A 235 3.49 -6.67 1.21
C GLY A 235 4.23 -7.79 1.96
N GLY A 236 4.48 -8.92 1.30
CA GLY A 236 5.21 -10.05 1.88
C GLY A 236 6.63 -9.69 2.30
N LEU A 237 7.38 -9.03 1.42
CA LEU A 237 8.72 -8.54 1.76
C LEU A 237 8.66 -7.50 2.90
N GLY A 238 7.78 -6.50 2.78
CA GLY A 238 7.64 -5.46 3.81
C GLY A 238 7.27 -6.01 5.19
N THR A 239 6.42 -7.03 5.23
CA THR A 239 5.96 -7.66 6.46
C THR A 239 7.04 -8.53 7.13
N TRP A 240 7.77 -9.33 6.34
CA TRP A 240 8.63 -10.36 6.88
C TRP A 240 10.12 -10.01 6.93
N THR A 241 10.56 -8.91 6.29
CA THR A 241 11.99 -8.52 6.27
C THR A 241 12.59 -8.42 7.66
N TYR A 242 11.92 -7.74 8.59
CA TYR A 242 12.44 -7.58 9.95
C TYR A 242 12.60 -8.92 10.68
N SER A 243 11.56 -9.76 10.66
CA SER A 243 11.59 -11.08 11.31
C SER A 243 12.66 -12.00 10.68
N LEU A 244 12.79 -12.00 9.34
CA LEU A 244 13.83 -12.74 8.63
C LEU A 244 15.23 -12.34 9.11
N LEU A 245 15.49 -11.03 9.20
CA LEU A 245 16.81 -10.52 9.56
C LEU A 245 17.13 -10.77 11.04
N THR A 246 16.18 -10.55 11.94
CA THR A 246 16.41 -10.69 13.38
C THR A 246 16.37 -12.13 13.86
N GLU A 247 15.32 -12.89 13.48
CA GLU A 247 15.08 -14.22 14.07
C GLU A 247 15.79 -15.35 13.33
N ALA A 248 15.97 -15.23 11.98
CA ALA A 248 16.66 -16.27 11.23
C ALA A 248 18.14 -15.95 10.98
N ARG A 249 18.51 -14.67 10.87
CA ARG A 249 19.86 -14.24 10.49
C ARG A 249 20.65 -13.57 11.60
N GLY A 250 20.04 -13.36 12.77
CA GLY A 250 20.69 -12.82 13.96
C GLY A 250 21.19 -11.37 13.81
N VAL A 251 20.65 -10.60 12.85
CA VAL A 251 20.98 -9.18 12.67
C VAL A 251 20.47 -8.39 13.88
N ASP A 252 21.27 -7.43 14.34
CA ASP A 252 20.87 -6.54 15.43
C ASP A 252 19.49 -5.93 15.18
N PRO A 253 18.57 -5.95 16.15
CA PRO A 253 17.20 -5.46 15.98
C PRO A 253 17.11 -4.01 15.50
N THR A 254 18.03 -3.15 15.95
CA THR A 254 18.05 -1.74 15.54
C THR A 254 18.44 -1.63 14.07
N LEU A 255 19.49 -2.35 13.65
CA LEU A 255 19.92 -2.40 12.25
C LEU A 255 18.85 -3.03 11.35
N ALA A 256 18.22 -4.13 11.78
CA ALA A 256 17.14 -4.76 11.04
C ALA A 256 15.94 -3.83 10.83
N GLY A 257 15.63 -2.98 11.81
CA GLY A 257 14.61 -1.94 11.68
C GLY A 257 14.95 -0.88 10.63
N PHE A 258 16.21 -0.43 10.58
CA PHE A 258 16.67 0.47 9.52
C PHE A 258 16.65 -0.23 8.15
N PHE A 259 16.97 -1.51 8.08
CA PHE A 259 16.95 -2.28 6.83
C PHE A 259 15.51 -2.47 6.32
N ALA A 260 14.56 -2.76 7.20
CA ALA A 260 13.14 -2.79 6.85
C ALA A 260 12.64 -1.41 6.38
N GLY A 261 13.10 -0.34 7.03
CA GLY A 261 12.83 1.03 6.58
C GLY A 261 13.43 1.35 5.21
N SER A 262 14.64 0.83 4.92
CA SER A 262 15.33 1.06 3.63
C SER A 262 14.57 0.46 2.44
N TYR A 263 13.87 -0.65 2.63
CA TYR A 263 12.97 -1.22 1.62
C TYR A 263 11.92 -0.20 1.15
N TRP A 264 11.18 0.37 2.09
CA TRP A 264 10.12 1.33 1.77
C TRP A 264 10.68 2.67 1.27
N PHE A 265 11.84 3.07 1.77
CA PHE A 265 12.53 4.26 1.30
C PHE A 265 12.95 4.12 -0.17
N THR A 266 13.64 3.03 -0.53
CA THR A 266 14.07 2.78 -1.92
C THR A 266 12.89 2.52 -2.85
N PHE A 267 11.84 1.87 -2.35
CA PHE A 267 10.58 1.73 -3.06
C PHE A 267 9.94 3.10 -3.38
N THR A 268 9.89 4.02 -2.41
CA THR A 268 9.37 5.37 -2.62
C THR A 268 10.22 6.15 -3.64
N LEU A 269 11.55 6.08 -3.51
CA LEU A 269 12.45 6.69 -4.50
C LEU A 269 12.26 6.09 -5.90
N GLY A 270 12.11 4.77 -5.99
CA GLY A 270 11.84 4.07 -7.25
C GLY A 270 10.53 4.52 -7.90
N ARG A 271 9.48 4.77 -7.13
CA ARG A 271 8.21 5.33 -7.64
C ARG A 271 8.38 6.74 -8.20
N VAL A 272 9.08 7.60 -7.48
CA VAL A 272 9.37 8.97 -7.93
C VAL A 272 10.21 8.94 -9.22
N ALA A 273 11.29 8.15 -9.24
CA ALA A 273 12.15 7.98 -10.41
C ALA A 273 11.36 7.44 -11.62
N ALA A 274 10.52 6.42 -11.40
CA ALA A 274 9.67 5.86 -12.45
C ALA A 274 8.72 6.90 -13.05
N GLY A 275 8.13 7.77 -12.24
CA GLY A 275 7.29 8.87 -12.72
C GLY A 275 8.00 9.80 -13.70
N VAL A 276 9.30 10.06 -13.49
CA VAL A 276 10.13 10.89 -14.38
C VAL A 276 10.52 10.13 -15.66
N VAL A 277 10.87 8.86 -15.52
CA VAL A 277 11.48 8.06 -16.60
C VAL A 277 10.43 7.34 -17.45
N ALA A 278 9.21 7.11 -16.94
CA ALA A 278 8.18 6.29 -17.57
C ALA A 278 7.86 6.70 -19.02
N ARG A 279 7.81 8.01 -19.29
CA ARG A 279 7.53 8.53 -20.65
C ARG A 279 8.62 8.18 -21.67
N ARG A 280 9.86 7.98 -21.22
CA ARG A 280 11.00 7.69 -22.11
C ARG A 280 11.25 6.20 -22.29
N VAL A 281 11.02 5.41 -21.23
CA VAL A 281 11.35 3.98 -21.19
C VAL A 281 10.21 3.11 -21.71
N GLY A 282 8.97 3.52 -21.46
CA GLY A 282 7.77 2.77 -21.79
C GLY A 282 7.41 1.67 -20.79
N VAL A 283 6.11 1.35 -20.73
CA VAL A 283 5.50 0.45 -19.73
C VAL A 283 6.16 -0.93 -19.69
N ASN A 284 6.35 -1.55 -20.86
CA ASN A 284 6.87 -2.92 -20.93
C ASN A 284 8.31 -3.05 -20.40
N LYS A 285 9.17 -2.10 -20.74
CA LYS A 285 10.56 -2.09 -20.25
C LYS A 285 10.63 -1.83 -18.76
N LEU A 286 9.74 -1.00 -18.22
CA LEU A 286 9.66 -0.74 -16.78
C LEU A 286 9.23 -2.00 -16.02
N VAL A 287 8.22 -2.72 -16.49
CA VAL A 287 7.76 -3.96 -15.83
C VAL A 287 8.84 -5.05 -15.93
N LEU A 288 9.38 -5.32 -17.12
CA LEU A 288 10.39 -6.35 -17.31
C LEU A 288 11.68 -6.03 -16.55
N GLY A 289 12.18 -4.81 -16.65
CA GLY A 289 13.37 -4.36 -15.91
C GLY A 289 13.18 -4.42 -14.41
N GLY A 290 12.00 -4.02 -13.92
CA GLY A 290 11.64 -4.14 -12.51
C GLY A 290 11.60 -5.60 -12.03
N LEU A 291 11.01 -6.51 -12.80
CA LEU A 291 10.98 -7.94 -12.45
C LEU A 291 12.38 -8.58 -12.49
N VAL A 292 13.22 -8.23 -13.46
CA VAL A 292 14.61 -8.70 -13.51
C VAL A 292 15.39 -8.18 -12.30
N GLY A 293 15.28 -6.89 -11.97
CA GLY A 293 15.92 -6.33 -10.77
C GLY A 293 15.44 -6.97 -9.49
N ALA A 294 14.13 -7.26 -9.37
CA ALA A 294 13.57 -7.97 -8.23
C ALA A 294 14.11 -9.40 -8.11
N LEU A 295 14.26 -10.13 -9.22
CA LEU A 295 14.87 -11.46 -9.25
C LEU A 295 16.34 -11.42 -8.83
N LEU A 296 17.12 -10.45 -9.31
CA LEU A 296 18.52 -10.28 -8.92
C LEU A 296 18.65 -9.95 -7.42
N GLY A 297 17.82 -9.01 -6.91
CA GLY A 297 17.78 -8.70 -5.49
C GLY A 297 17.36 -9.89 -4.64
N THR A 298 16.37 -10.67 -5.09
CA THR A 298 15.94 -11.89 -4.38
C THR A 298 17.00 -12.97 -4.42
N GLY A 299 17.73 -13.12 -5.53
CA GLY A 299 18.89 -14.03 -5.62
C GLY A 299 19.99 -13.63 -4.64
N LEU A 300 20.27 -12.33 -4.49
CA LEU A 300 21.23 -11.83 -3.50
C LEU A 300 20.74 -12.08 -2.07
N LEU A 301 19.44 -11.91 -1.82
CA LEU A 301 18.82 -12.19 -0.52
C LEU A 301 18.89 -13.68 -0.16
N LEU A 302 18.73 -14.57 -1.13
CA LEU A 302 18.90 -16.03 -0.97
C LEU A 302 20.35 -16.42 -0.74
N TRP A 303 21.29 -15.82 -1.46
CA TRP A 303 22.72 -16.13 -1.29
C TRP A 303 23.23 -15.70 0.09
N ASN A 304 22.73 -14.61 0.65
CA ASN A 304 23.01 -14.15 2.03
C ASN A 304 24.51 -14.15 2.40
N PRO A 305 25.39 -13.50 1.64
CA PRO A 305 26.82 -13.50 1.96
C PRO A 305 27.20 -12.62 3.16
N GLY A 306 26.25 -11.90 3.75
CA GLY A 306 26.42 -11.06 4.94
C GLY A 306 25.41 -9.94 5.04
N GLU A 307 25.46 -9.19 6.13
CA GLU A 307 24.46 -8.15 6.48
C GLU A 307 24.34 -7.05 5.42
N LEU A 308 25.46 -6.54 4.89
CA LEU A 308 25.46 -5.52 3.84
C LEU A 308 24.77 -6.02 2.56
N ALA A 309 24.93 -7.29 2.24
CA ALA A 309 24.25 -7.88 1.08
C ALA A 309 22.73 -7.98 1.32
N ASN A 310 22.30 -8.24 2.55
CA ASN A 310 20.89 -8.24 2.90
C ASN A 310 20.24 -6.88 2.69
N VAL A 311 20.92 -5.80 3.15
CA VAL A 311 20.45 -4.42 2.90
C VAL A 311 20.38 -4.11 1.42
N ALA A 312 21.48 -4.41 0.70
CA ALA A 312 21.54 -4.18 -0.74
C ALA A 312 20.44 -4.95 -1.48
N ALA A 313 20.20 -6.23 -1.11
CA ALA A 313 19.16 -7.05 -1.68
C ALA A 313 17.76 -6.43 -1.50
N VAL A 314 17.42 -6.07 -0.27
CA VAL A 314 16.14 -5.47 0.10
C VAL A 314 15.95 -4.12 -0.61
N ALA A 315 17.00 -3.29 -0.67
CA ALA A 315 16.98 -2.00 -1.35
C ALA A 315 16.81 -2.16 -2.89
N VAL A 316 17.53 -3.11 -3.49
CA VAL A 316 17.42 -3.42 -4.92
C VAL A 316 16.02 -3.94 -5.26
N ILE A 317 15.45 -4.82 -4.44
CA ILE A 317 14.06 -5.27 -4.65
C ILE A 317 13.12 -4.07 -4.55
N GLY A 318 13.24 -3.23 -3.52
CA GLY A 318 12.37 -2.07 -3.29
C GLY A 318 12.34 -1.13 -4.50
N VAL A 319 13.50 -0.66 -4.96
CA VAL A 319 13.56 0.26 -6.11
C VAL A 319 13.06 -0.40 -7.40
N SER A 320 13.31 -1.70 -7.57
CA SER A 320 12.99 -2.44 -8.80
C SER A 320 11.49 -2.70 -8.95
N ILE A 321 10.79 -3.04 -7.86
CA ILE A 321 9.36 -3.34 -7.92
C ILE A 321 8.49 -2.08 -7.95
N ALA A 322 9.01 -0.95 -7.48
CA ALA A 322 8.26 0.30 -7.34
C ALA A 322 7.50 0.76 -8.60
N PRO A 323 8.08 0.70 -9.82
CA PRO A 323 7.40 1.11 -11.06
C PRO A 323 6.34 0.12 -11.55
N ILE A 324 6.33 -1.13 -11.04
CA ILE A 324 5.53 -2.22 -11.63
C ILE A 324 4.03 -1.95 -11.50
N PHE A 325 3.55 -1.56 -10.31
CA PHE A 325 2.12 -1.29 -10.09
C PHE A 325 1.56 -0.22 -11.02
N PRO A 326 2.12 1.01 -11.08
CA PRO A 326 1.60 2.03 -11.97
C PRO A 326 1.75 1.66 -13.44
N ALA A 327 2.81 0.95 -13.81
CA ALA A 327 3.00 0.45 -15.17
C ALA A 327 1.97 -0.63 -15.55
N LEU A 328 1.68 -1.58 -14.66
CA LEU A 328 0.60 -2.55 -14.87
C LEU A 328 -0.76 -1.88 -14.97
N MET A 329 -1.03 -0.87 -14.14
CA MET A 329 -2.29 -0.14 -14.15
C MET A 329 -2.49 0.60 -15.48
N SER A 330 -1.52 1.38 -15.91
CA SER A 330 -1.58 2.13 -17.17
C SER A 330 -1.71 1.22 -18.41
N GLY A 331 -1.09 0.04 -18.37
CA GLY A 331 -1.16 -0.95 -19.45
C GLY A 331 -2.44 -1.81 -19.46
N THR A 332 -3.38 -1.62 -18.52
CA THR A 332 -4.59 -2.47 -18.45
C THR A 332 -5.43 -2.37 -19.71
N ARG A 333 -5.67 -1.17 -20.23
CA ARG A 333 -6.45 -0.96 -21.48
C ARG A 333 -5.85 -1.73 -22.65
N THR A 334 -4.55 -1.69 -22.81
CA THR A 334 -3.83 -2.39 -23.90
C THR A 334 -3.93 -3.90 -23.76
N ARG A 335 -3.90 -4.44 -22.52
CA ARG A 335 -3.95 -5.88 -22.27
C ARG A 335 -5.34 -6.49 -22.46
N VAL A 336 -6.40 -5.78 -22.03
CA VAL A 336 -7.77 -6.37 -22.00
C VAL A 336 -8.71 -5.73 -23.02
N GLY A 337 -8.33 -4.60 -23.64
CA GLY A 337 -9.16 -3.77 -24.51
C GLY A 337 -10.03 -2.78 -23.73
N ASP A 338 -10.31 -1.63 -24.36
CA ASP A 338 -11.03 -0.49 -23.74
C ASP A 338 -12.37 -0.89 -23.15
N ARG A 339 -13.13 -1.72 -23.88
CA ARG A 339 -14.47 -2.19 -23.49
C ARG A 339 -14.48 -2.91 -22.13
N TYR A 340 -13.42 -3.63 -21.77
CA TYR A 340 -13.34 -4.43 -20.55
C TYR A 340 -12.53 -3.77 -19.45
N ALA A 341 -11.82 -2.67 -19.75
CA ALA A 341 -10.85 -2.05 -18.86
C ALA A 341 -11.46 -1.60 -17.52
N ALA A 342 -12.63 -0.96 -17.54
CA ALA A 342 -13.27 -0.46 -16.31
C ALA A 342 -13.56 -1.58 -15.30
N ASN A 343 -14.21 -2.66 -15.76
CA ASN A 343 -14.51 -3.81 -14.91
C ASN A 343 -13.21 -4.50 -14.43
N THR A 344 -12.21 -4.61 -15.33
CA THR A 344 -10.93 -5.24 -15.00
C THR A 344 -10.19 -4.46 -13.93
N ILE A 345 -10.16 -3.12 -13.99
CA ILE A 345 -9.53 -2.27 -12.97
C ILE A 345 -10.19 -2.49 -11.60
N GLY A 346 -11.53 -2.56 -11.54
CA GLY A 346 -12.22 -2.89 -10.29
C GLY A 346 -11.81 -4.26 -9.73
N MET A 347 -11.71 -5.28 -10.60
CA MET A 347 -11.25 -6.62 -10.20
C MET A 347 -9.78 -6.63 -9.76
N GLN A 348 -8.91 -5.86 -10.42
CA GLN A 348 -7.50 -5.69 -10.03
C GLN A 348 -7.38 -5.06 -8.64
N MET A 349 -8.17 -4.02 -8.35
CA MET A 349 -8.16 -3.39 -7.01
C MET A 349 -8.62 -4.36 -5.91
N THR A 350 -9.63 -5.17 -6.19
CA THR A 350 -10.03 -6.25 -5.28
C THR A 350 -8.89 -7.26 -5.08
N ALA A 351 -8.24 -7.65 -6.17
CA ALA A 351 -7.13 -8.59 -6.13
C ALA A 351 -5.91 -8.06 -5.35
N THR A 352 -5.63 -6.74 -5.39
CA THR A 352 -4.56 -6.15 -4.58
C THR A 352 -4.82 -6.31 -3.09
N GLY A 353 -6.05 -6.02 -2.62
CA GLY A 353 -6.42 -6.21 -1.22
C GLY A 353 -6.30 -7.68 -0.79
N LEU A 354 -6.82 -8.60 -1.62
CA LEU A 354 -6.70 -10.05 -1.35
C LEU A 354 -5.24 -10.51 -1.36
N GLY A 355 -4.41 -10.03 -2.30
CA GLY A 355 -2.99 -10.34 -2.38
C GLY A 355 -2.22 -9.88 -1.15
N MET A 356 -2.51 -8.65 -0.69
CA MET A 356 -1.90 -8.06 0.50
C MET A 356 -2.22 -8.84 1.79
N ALA A 357 -3.38 -9.46 1.87
CA ALA A 357 -3.75 -10.31 3.01
C ALA A 357 -3.25 -11.75 2.84
N ALA A 358 -3.50 -12.38 1.69
CA ALA A 358 -3.33 -13.82 1.52
C ALA A 358 -1.86 -14.23 1.39
N ILE A 359 -1.06 -13.51 0.60
CA ILE A 359 0.33 -13.91 0.32
C ILE A 359 1.24 -13.78 1.55
N PRO A 360 1.28 -12.63 2.27
CA PRO A 360 2.06 -12.55 3.51
C PRO A 360 1.59 -13.56 4.57
N SER A 361 0.27 -13.83 4.65
CA SER A 361 -0.29 -14.83 5.55
C SER A 361 0.20 -16.24 5.22
N LEU A 362 0.16 -16.63 3.92
CA LEU A 362 0.67 -17.91 3.45
C LEU A 362 2.18 -18.03 3.69
N MET A 363 2.95 -16.97 3.43
CA MET A 363 4.38 -16.93 3.76
C MET A 363 4.61 -17.18 5.25
N GLY A 364 3.79 -16.61 6.14
CA GLY A 364 3.86 -16.83 7.58
C GLY A 364 3.59 -18.28 7.97
N VAL A 365 2.60 -18.93 7.35
CA VAL A 365 2.31 -20.36 7.56
C VAL A 365 3.51 -21.22 7.13
N LEU A 366 4.07 -20.95 5.94
CA LEU A 366 5.24 -21.67 5.44
C LEU A 366 6.48 -21.41 6.32
N ALA A 367 6.69 -20.17 6.76
CA ALA A 367 7.78 -19.82 7.65
C ALA A 367 7.69 -20.52 9.02
N ARG A 368 6.47 -20.70 9.54
CA ARG A 368 6.24 -21.47 10.76
C ARG A 368 6.54 -22.96 10.57
N GLN A 369 6.18 -23.54 9.42
CA GLN A 369 6.35 -24.98 9.15
C GLN A 369 7.80 -25.36 8.84
N PHE A 370 8.54 -24.49 8.15
CA PHE A 370 9.90 -24.74 7.69
C PHE A 370 10.90 -23.83 8.42
N SER A 371 11.02 -22.59 7.98
CA SER A 371 11.83 -21.53 8.57
C SER A 371 11.52 -20.20 7.89
N LEU A 372 11.95 -19.08 8.49
CA LEU A 372 11.84 -17.75 7.84
C LEU A 372 12.63 -17.65 6.53
N GLU A 373 13.62 -18.53 6.29
CA GLU A 373 14.36 -18.59 5.03
C GLU A 373 13.50 -19.07 3.84
N VAL A 374 12.28 -19.52 4.06
CA VAL A 374 11.31 -19.78 2.99
C VAL A 374 10.80 -18.48 2.33
N ILE A 375 10.87 -17.34 3.03
CA ILE A 375 10.37 -16.05 2.52
C ILE A 375 11.05 -15.64 1.20
N PRO A 376 12.40 -15.60 1.11
CA PRO A 376 13.06 -15.32 -0.17
C PRO A 376 12.71 -16.33 -1.28
N LEU A 377 12.49 -17.60 -0.95
CA LEU A 377 12.06 -18.62 -1.92
C LEU A 377 10.65 -18.35 -2.46
N CYS A 378 9.72 -17.96 -1.58
CA CYS A 378 8.38 -17.55 -1.98
C CYS A 378 8.42 -16.32 -2.90
N LEU A 379 9.24 -15.31 -2.58
CA LEU A 379 9.43 -14.14 -3.41
C LEU A 379 10.00 -14.50 -4.78
N LEU A 380 11.01 -15.37 -4.82
CA LEU A 380 11.58 -15.86 -6.08
C LEU A 380 10.51 -16.52 -6.95
N ALA A 381 9.73 -17.45 -6.37
CA ALA A 381 8.66 -18.14 -7.08
C ALA A 381 7.61 -17.16 -7.62
N ILE A 382 7.23 -16.15 -6.82
CA ILE A 382 6.26 -15.14 -7.24
C ILE A 382 6.82 -14.25 -8.35
N TYR A 383 8.07 -13.76 -8.27
CA TYR A 383 8.65 -12.91 -9.31
C TYR A 383 8.88 -13.68 -10.62
N VAL A 384 9.26 -14.97 -10.56
CA VAL A 384 9.32 -15.85 -11.73
C VAL A 384 7.91 -16.02 -12.34
N GLY A 385 6.90 -16.28 -11.51
CA GLY A 385 5.52 -16.38 -11.95
C GLY A 385 5.02 -15.09 -12.59
N LEU A 386 5.30 -13.93 -11.99
CA LEU A 386 4.96 -12.61 -12.53
C LEU A 386 5.62 -12.38 -13.89
N LEU A 387 6.90 -12.72 -14.03
CA LEU A 387 7.64 -12.60 -15.29
C LEU A 387 7.02 -13.50 -16.38
N ALA A 388 6.72 -14.76 -16.04
CA ALA A 388 6.07 -15.70 -16.96
C ALA A 388 4.68 -15.21 -17.39
N ILE A 389 3.83 -14.82 -16.43
CA ILE A 389 2.48 -14.33 -16.73
C ILE A 389 2.56 -13.05 -17.57
N TYR A 390 3.43 -12.10 -17.20
CA TYR A 390 3.56 -10.85 -17.93
C TYR A 390 4.02 -11.08 -19.37
N THR A 391 5.01 -11.93 -19.59
CA THR A 391 5.48 -12.27 -20.95
C THR A 391 4.40 -12.96 -21.79
N LEU A 392 3.54 -13.78 -21.19
CA LEU A 392 2.37 -14.35 -21.86
C LEU A 392 1.37 -13.26 -22.29
N THR A 393 1.16 -12.23 -21.48
CA THR A 393 0.27 -11.11 -21.85
C THR A 393 0.81 -10.29 -23.03
N LEU A 394 2.13 -10.26 -23.22
CA LEU A 394 2.76 -9.57 -24.37
C LEU A 394 2.63 -10.34 -25.70
N ARG A 395 2.38 -11.65 -25.66
CA ARG A 395 2.24 -12.51 -26.84
C ARG A 395 0.78 -12.68 -27.31
N GLY A 396 -0.20 -12.18 -26.56
CA GLY A 396 -1.61 -12.29 -26.88
C GLY A 396 -2.04 -11.41 -28.08
N PRO A 397 -3.18 -11.69 -28.74
CA PRO A 397 -3.62 -11.01 -29.96
C PRO A 397 -3.92 -9.50 -29.84
N GLY A 398 -3.76 -8.90 -28.67
CA GLY A 398 -3.82 -7.45 -28.45
C GLY A 398 -2.49 -6.70 -28.67
N ALA A 399 -1.38 -7.41 -28.82
CA ALA A 399 -0.03 -6.82 -28.90
C ALA A 399 0.36 -6.30 -30.31
N THR A 400 -0.41 -6.61 -31.33
CA THR A 400 -0.09 -6.29 -32.74
C THR A 400 -0.51 -4.88 -33.20
N VAL A 401 -1.04 -4.02 -32.29
CA VAL A 401 -1.52 -2.67 -32.63
C VAL A 401 -0.59 -1.56 -32.15
N ALA A 402 0.54 -1.88 -31.49
CA ALA A 402 1.48 -0.90 -30.95
C ALA A 402 2.94 -1.24 -31.33
N ALA A 403 3.21 -1.41 -32.63
CA ALA A 403 4.55 -1.43 -33.20
C ALA A 403 4.74 -0.23 -34.13
#